data_a9b0a27e9057aebdf51892d73a18f3b3
#
_entry.id   a9b0a27e9057aebdf51892d73a18f3b3
#
_cell.length_a   1.000
_cell.length_b   1.000
_cell.length_c   1.000
_cell.angle_alpha   90.00
_cell.angle_beta   90.00
_cell.angle_gamma   90.00
#
_symmetry.space_group_name_H-M   'P 1'
#
loop_
_entity.id
_entity.type
_entity.pdbx_description
1 polymer ?
#
loop_
_entity_poly.entity_id
_entity_poly.type
_entity_poly.pdbx_seq_one_letter_code
_entity_poly.pdbx_strand_id
1 'polypeptide(L)'
;NSLKRVLRGEVSTVVINKDSIFKAAQVDTDILELNRSKADSLLREKVRNEDKYNLFETASTVKDFVFFPPVKGSISSKFDLNEKHFAVDIVIPINTPVKATSDGRVLFASWTSDAGYVIIIDHGDELISVYKHSSSLTKSQGDFVKAREVIAISGASGELSTGPHLHFELWSNGIPLNPTN
;
A
#
# COMPACT_ATOMS: atom_id res chain seq x y z
N ASN A 1 12.86 -37.51 16.89
CA ASN A 1 13.41 -38.65 16.11
C ASN A 1 12.33 -39.44 15.34
N SER A 2 11.07 -39.46 15.76
CA SER A 2 9.99 -40.20 15.09
C SER A 2 9.67 -39.66 13.68
N LEU A 3 9.67 -38.34 13.49
CA LEU A 3 9.44 -37.70 12.20
C LEU A 3 10.49 -38.08 11.14
N LYS A 4 11.78 -38.22 11.53
CA LYS A 4 12.85 -38.63 10.61
C LYS A 4 12.69 -40.11 10.15
N ARG A 5 12.11 -40.96 10.96
CA ARG A 5 11.83 -42.37 10.60
C ARG A 5 10.67 -42.53 9.63
N VAL A 6 9.62 -41.67 9.79
CA VAL A 6 8.48 -41.61 8.84
C VAL A 6 8.95 -41.11 7.48
N LEU A 7 9.77 -40.07 7.43
CA LEU A 7 10.31 -39.52 6.18
C LEU A 7 11.25 -40.48 5.44
N ARG A 8 11.81 -41.48 6.14
CA ARG A 8 12.60 -42.57 5.53
C ARG A 8 11.79 -43.79 5.10
N GLY A 9 10.44 -43.72 5.27
CA GLY A 9 9.57 -44.87 4.95
C GLY A 9 9.67 -46.05 5.91
N GLU A 10 10.32 -45.89 7.06
CA GLU A 10 10.51 -46.94 8.04
C GLU A 10 9.27 -47.23 8.92
N VAL A 11 8.32 -46.28 8.92
CA VAL A 11 7.04 -46.36 9.67
C VAL A 11 5.94 -45.69 8.84
N SER A 12 4.83 -46.39 8.62
CA SER A 12 3.75 -45.91 7.77
C SER A 12 2.85 -44.85 8.40
N THR A 13 2.79 -44.76 9.72
CA THR A 13 1.97 -43.76 10.44
C THR A 13 2.58 -43.39 11.78
N VAL A 14 2.49 -42.11 12.14
CA VAL A 14 2.78 -41.63 13.50
C VAL A 14 1.46 -41.43 14.23
N VAL A 15 1.19 -42.24 15.23
CA VAL A 15 0.06 -42.01 16.15
C VAL A 15 0.46 -40.85 17.08
N ILE A 16 -0.06 -39.67 16.81
CA ILE A 16 0.13 -38.50 17.66
C ILE A 16 -0.94 -38.57 18.76
N ASN A 17 -0.51 -38.84 19.99
CA ASN A 17 -1.39 -38.73 21.15
C ASN A 17 -1.60 -37.25 21.49
N LYS A 18 -2.75 -36.71 21.04
CA LYS A 18 -3.11 -35.31 21.24
C LYS A 18 -3.18 -34.93 22.72
N ASP A 19 -3.64 -35.84 23.57
CA ASP A 19 -3.77 -35.59 25.01
C ASP A 19 -2.43 -35.40 25.70
N SER A 20 -1.37 -36.09 25.23
CA SER A 20 -0.02 -35.90 25.73
C SER A 20 0.55 -34.53 25.32
N ILE A 21 0.21 -34.05 24.14
CA ILE A 21 0.62 -32.71 23.66
C ILE A 21 -0.12 -31.63 24.45
N PHE A 22 -1.42 -31.79 24.68
CA PHE A 22 -2.19 -30.83 25.47
C PHE A 22 -1.77 -30.81 26.95
N LYS A 23 -1.43 -31.95 27.55
CA LYS A 23 -0.88 -32.01 28.92
C LYS A 23 0.52 -31.39 29.01
N ALA A 24 1.35 -31.55 27.99
CA ALA A 24 2.66 -30.91 27.94
C ALA A 24 2.59 -29.39 27.63
N ALA A 25 1.50 -28.94 27.01
CA ALA A 25 1.24 -27.53 26.70
C ALA A 25 0.41 -26.81 27.80
N GLN A 26 -0.10 -27.52 28.82
CA GLN A 26 -0.59 -26.90 30.04
C GLN A 26 0.61 -26.39 30.85
N VAL A 27 1.20 -25.33 30.37
CA VAL A 27 2.09 -24.48 31.16
C VAL A 27 1.21 -23.86 32.23
N ASP A 28 1.56 -24.12 33.48
CA ASP A 28 0.90 -23.57 34.66
C ASP A 28 0.95 -22.03 34.52
N THR A 29 -0.17 -21.44 34.14
CA THR A 29 -0.25 -19.98 33.86
C THR A 29 -0.03 -19.16 35.13
N ASP A 30 -0.12 -19.80 36.31
CA ASP A 30 0.12 -19.17 37.60
C ASP A 30 1.61 -18.97 37.91
N ILE A 31 2.53 -19.63 37.16
CA ILE A 31 4.01 -19.49 37.35
C ILE A 31 4.64 -18.51 36.36
N LEU A 32 3.92 -18.13 35.31
CA LEU A 32 4.37 -17.09 34.37
C LEU A 32 3.93 -15.69 34.87
N GLU A 33 4.33 -15.32 36.08
CA GLU A 33 4.60 -13.90 36.32
C GLU A 33 5.75 -13.50 35.41
N LEU A 34 5.37 -13.15 34.18
CA LEU A 34 6.26 -12.43 33.26
C LEU A 34 6.59 -11.11 33.96
N ASN A 35 7.66 -11.11 34.74
CA ASN A 35 8.24 -9.90 35.30
C ASN A 35 8.50 -8.96 34.13
N ARG A 36 7.55 -8.04 33.92
CA ARG A 36 7.65 -7.01 32.89
C ARG A 36 8.97 -6.31 33.09
N SER A 37 9.85 -6.38 32.11
CA SER A 37 11.12 -5.69 32.20
C SER A 37 10.83 -4.19 32.40
N LYS A 38 11.66 -3.50 33.17
CA LYS A 38 11.54 -2.03 33.31
C LYS A 38 11.50 -1.33 31.96
N ALA A 39 12.21 -1.88 30.95
CA ALA A 39 12.20 -1.38 29.58
C ALA A 39 10.82 -1.52 28.90
N ASP A 40 10.14 -2.67 29.06
CA ASP A 40 8.77 -2.88 28.54
C ASP A 40 7.76 -1.93 29.23
N SER A 41 7.88 -1.75 30.53
CA SER A 41 7.03 -0.81 31.29
C SER A 41 7.24 0.63 30.85
N LEU A 42 8.49 1.05 30.64
CA LEU A 42 8.82 2.39 30.15
C LEU A 42 8.35 2.60 28.68
N LEU A 43 8.48 1.58 27.84
CA LEU A 43 7.99 1.65 26.47
C LEU A 43 6.46 1.79 26.42
N ARG A 44 5.74 1.02 27.25
CA ARG A 44 4.27 1.12 27.35
C ARG A 44 3.81 2.46 27.90
N GLU A 45 4.55 3.01 28.86
CA GLU A 45 4.26 4.33 29.40
C GLU A 45 4.53 5.42 28.36
N LYS A 46 5.61 5.29 27.59
CA LYS A 46 5.93 6.19 26.48
C LYS A 46 4.84 6.15 25.41
N VAL A 47 4.47 4.96 24.93
CA VAL A 47 3.39 4.78 23.94
C VAL A 47 2.06 5.32 24.49
N ARG A 48 1.72 5.03 25.73
CA ARG A 48 0.48 5.56 26.35
C ARG A 48 0.49 7.09 26.47
N ASN A 49 1.65 7.69 26.72
CA ASN A 49 1.77 9.13 26.77
C ASN A 49 1.71 9.74 25.36
N GLU A 50 2.31 9.10 24.36
CA GLU A 50 2.19 9.50 22.96
C GLU A 50 0.72 9.39 22.50
N ASP A 51 0.02 8.30 22.80
CA ASP A 51 -1.42 8.14 22.54
C ASP A 51 -2.27 9.14 23.33
N LYS A 52 -1.88 9.48 24.56
CA LYS A 52 -2.60 10.46 25.38
C LYS A 52 -2.46 11.91 24.87
N TYR A 53 -1.35 12.18 24.15
CA TYR A 53 -1.16 13.46 23.44
C TYR A 53 -1.73 13.42 22.02
N ASN A 54 -2.06 12.25 21.52
CA ASN A 54 -2.81 12.08 20.27
C ASN A 54 -4.32 12.28 20.55
N LEU A 55 -4.64 13.35 21.27
CA LEU A 55 -5.99 13.77 21.68
C LEU A 55 -6.84 14.27 20.51
N PHE A 56 -6.67 13.71 19.34
CA PHE A 56 -7.45 14.08 18.18
C PHE A 56 -8.23 12.90 17.60
N GLU A 57 -8.92 12.14 18.47
CA GLU A 57 -10.04 11.32 17.99
C GLU A 57 -11.18 12.17 17.39
N THR A 58 -11.09 13.49 17.46
CA THR A 58 -12.14 14.39 16.95
C THR A 58 -11.61 15.65 16.27
N ALA A 59 -10.32 15.79 16.08
CA ALA A 59 -9.83 16.72 15.07
C ALA A 59 -9.91 16.01 13.72
N SER A 60 -11.10 15.83 13.22
CA SER A 60 -11.36 15.97 11.80
C SER A 60 -10.92 17.41 11.42
N THR A 61 -9.64 17.67 11.49
CA THR A 61 -9.09 18.64 10.59
C THR A 61 -9.39 18.02 9.23
N VAL A 62 -10.41 18.57 8.57
CA VAL A 62 -10.50 18.53 7.13
C VAL A 62 -9.12 19.00 6.72
N LYS A 63 -8.19 18.08 6.51
CA LYS A 63 -6.93 18.41 5.87
C LYS A 63 -7.39 18.87 4.51
N ASP A 64 -7.27 20.17 4.26
CA ASP A 64 -7.42 20.70 2.91
C ASP A 64 -6.36 19.97 2.08
N PHE A 65 -6.77 18.88 1.43
CA PHE A 65 -5.90 18.16 0.52
C PHE A 65 -5.60 19.09 -0.64
N VAL A 66 -4.43 19.66 -0.65
CA VAL A 66 -3.96 20.45 -1.78
C VAL A 66 -3.49 19.47 -2.85
N PHE A 67 -4.34 19.25 -3.85
CA PHE A 67 -4.01 18.45 -5.01
C PHE A 67 -3.32 19.28 -6.09
N PHE A 68 -2.24 18.72 -6.61
CA PHE A 68 -1.57 19.26 -7.78
C PHE A 68 -1.79 18.32 -8.98
N PRO A 69 -2.04 18.87 -10.18
CA PRO A 69 -2.15 18.04 -11.36
C PRO A 69 -0.81 17.26 -11.57
N PRO A 70 -0.91 15.94 -11.84
CA PRO A 70 0.29 15.08 -11.99
C PRO A 70 1.10 15.45 -13.24
N VAL A 71 0.43 15.93 -14.27
CA VAL A 71 1.03 16.40 -15.52
C VAL A 71 0.20 17.53 -16.12
N LYS A 72 0.76 18.22 -17.09
CA LYS A 72 0.03 19.16 -17.96
C LYS A 72 -0.19 18.49 -19.31
N GLY A 73 -1.43 18.31 -19.73
CA GLY A 73 -1.79 17.67 -20.99
C GLY A 73 -3.26 17.83 -21.31
N SER A 74 -3.72 17.32 -22.43
CA SER A 74 -5.13 17.30 -22.82
C SER A 74 -5.77 15.97 -22.42
N ILE A 75 -7.00 16.05 -21.89
CA ILE A 75 -7.76 14.86 -21.49
C ILE A 75 -8.31 14.22 -22.77
N SER A 76 -7.95 12.95 -23.00
CA SER A 76 -8.47 12.14 -24.11
C SER A 76 -9.65 11.26 -23.68
N SER A 77 -9.63 10.76 -22.45
CA SER A 77 -10.72 9.97 -21.88
C SER A 77 -11.06 10.50 -20.49
N LYS A 78 -12.33 10.63 -20.21
CA LYS A 78 -12.84 11.13 -18.91
C LYS A 78 -13.23 9.97 -18.01
N PHE A 79 -13.34 10.27 -16.73
CA PHE A 79 -13.91 9.37 -15.74
C PHE A 79 -15.37 9.04 -16.11
N ASP A 80 -15.71 7.75 -16.22
CA ASP A 80 -17.06 7.26 -16.50
C ASP A 80 -17.33 5.93 -15.77
N LEU A 81 -18.29 5.97 -14.84
CA LEU A 81 -18.73 4.80 -14.08
C LEU A 81 -19.46 3.76 -14.93
N ASN A 82 -20.16 4.19 -15.99
CA ASN A 82 -20.94 3.30 -16.85
C ASN A 82 -20.01 2.45 -17.75
N GLU A 83 -18.95 3.08 -18.23
CA GLU A 83 -17.93 2.42 -19.04
C GLU A 83 -16.86 1.72 -18.18
N LYS A 84 -16.99 1.82 -16.85
CA LYS A 84 -15.99 1.31 -15.88
C LYS A 84 -14.59 1.92 -16.08
N HIS A 85 -14.52 3.12 -16.61
CA HIS A 85 -13.30 3.89 -16.74
C HIS A 85 -13.13 4.77 -15.49
N PHE A 86 -12.44 4.23 -14.47
CA PHE A 86 -12.25 4.87 -13.16
C PHE A 86 -11.08 5.85 -13.14
N ALA A 87 -10.73 6.39 -14.30
CA ALA A 87 -9.54 7.20 -14.49
C ALA A 87 -9.82 8.42 -15.35
N VAL A 88 -8.81 9.26 -15.45
CA VAL A 88 -8.68 10.27 -16.49
C VAL A 88 -7.43 9.95 -17.29
N ASP A 89 -7.55 9.82 -18.61
CA ASP A 89 -6.41 9.65 -19.50
C ASP A 89 -5.96 11.02 -20.02
N ILE A 90 -4.70 11.34 -19.76
CA ILE A 90 -4.10 12.62 -20.11
C ILE A 90 -3.04 12.39 -21.18
N VAL A 91 -3.25 12.85 -22.39
CA VAL A 91 -2.28 12.78 -23.48
C VAL A 91 -1.10 13.69 -23.20
N ILE A 92 0.07 13.10 -23.18
CA ILE A 92 1.34 13.79 -22.93
C ILE A 92 2.45 13.15 -23.78
N PRO A 93 3.46 13.92 -24.17
CA PRO A 93 4.63 13.37 -24.84
C PRO A 93 5.34 12.32 -23.97
N ILE A 94 5.95 11.32 -24.60
CA ILE A 94 6.86 10.40 -23.90
C ILE A 94 8.00 11.18 -23.25
N ASN A 95 8.59 10.62 -22.20
CA ASN A 95 9.63 11.25 -21.39
C ASN A 95 9.20 12.51 -20.63
N THR A 96 7.89 12.75 -20.48
CA THR A 96 7.38 13.84 -19.64
C THR A 96 7.45 13.41 -18.15
N PRO A 97 8.00 14.23 -17.24
CA PRO A 97 7.96 13.93 -15.81
C PRO A 97 6.55 13.89 -15.25
N VAL A 98 6.18 12.77 -14.62
CA VAL A 98 4.94 12.57 -13.88
C VAL A 98 5.21 12.87 -12.41
N LYS A 99 4.35 13.67 -11.79
CA LYS A 99 4.52 14.17 -10.43
C LYS A 99 3.45 13.63 -9.49
N ALA A 100 3.82 13.45 -8.22
CA ALA A 100 2.84 13.14 -7.18
C ALA A 100 1.84 14.28 -6.99
N THR A 101 0.56 13.94 -6.88
CA THR A 101 -0.54 14.90 -6.69
C THR A 101 -0.58 15.50 -5.30
N SER A 102 -0.08 14.78 -4.29
CA SER A 102 0.02 15.22 -2.89
C SER A 102 1.20 14.52 -2.21
N ASP A 103 1.51 14.92 -0.99
CA ASP A 103 2.45 14.19 -0.12
C ASP A 103 1.91 12.77 0.10
N GLY A 104 2.80 11.78 0.27
CA GLY A 104 2.34 10.41 0.53
C GLY A 104 3.46 9.39 0.61
N ARG A 105 3.05 8.13 0.68
CA ARG A 105 3.94 6.96 0.69
C ARG A 105 3.62 6.03 -0.47
N VAL A 106 4.63 5.57 -1.16
CA VAL A 106 4.48 4.61 -2.27
C VAL A 106 4.07 3.24 -1.72
N LEU A 107 2.85 2.80 -2.06
CA LEU A 107 2.33 1.48 -1.72
C LEU A 107 2.82 0.41 -2.69
N PHE A 108 2.91 0.76 -3.97
CA PHE A 108 3.30 -0.15 -5.04
C PHE A 108 4.09 0.61 -6.10
N ALA A 109 5.16 0.02 -6.60
CA ALA A 109 5.97 0.55 -7.69
C ALA A 109 6.59 -0.63 -8.45
N SER A 110 5.96 -1.05 -9.55
CA SER A 110 6.43 -2.19 -10.32
C SER A 110 5.89 -2.16 -11.75
N TRP A 111 6.38 -3.09 -12.58
CA TRP A 111 5.88 -3.32 -13.92
C TRP A 111 4.80 -4.43 -13.92
N THR A 112 3.75 -4.22 -14.72
CA THR A 112 2.69 -5.20 -14.96
C THR A 112 2.46 -5.34 -16.47
N SER A 113 2.03 -6.52 -16.97
CA SER A 113 1.79 -6.74 -18.39
C SER A 113 0.75 -5.77 -18.96
N ASP A 114 -0.35 -5.63 -18.25
CA ASP A 114 -1.52 -4.87 -18.72
C ASP A 114 -1.29 -3.36 -18.70
N ALA A 115 -0.78 -2.85 -17.57
CA ALA A 115 -0.68 -1.42 -17.31
C ALA A 115 0.75 -0.85 -17.44
N GLY A 116 1.75 -1.67 -17.75
CA GLY A 116 3.15 -1.27 -17.81
C GLY A 116 3.72 -0.92 -16.45
N TYR A 117 4.54 0.12 -16.36
CA TYR A 117 5.01 0.64 -15.09
C TYR A 117 3.89 1.39 -14.37
N VAL A 118 3.61 0.91 -13.15
CA VAL A 118 2.55 1.43 -12.28
C VAL A 118 3.17 1.91 -10.98
N ILE A 119 2.72 3.06 -10.50
CA ILE A 119 2.99 3.53 -9.15
C ILE A 119 1.68 3.88 -8.45
N ILE A 120 1.53 3.45 -7.20
CA ILE A 120 0.37 3.70 -6.33
C ILE A 120 0.87 4.40 -5.08
N ILE A 121 0.24 5.50 -4.72
CA ILE A 121 0.62 6.33 -3.57
C ILE A 121 -0.56 6.47 -2.61
N ASP A 122 -0.29 6.21 -1.35
CA ASP A 122 -1.19 6.50 -0.23
C ASP A 122 -0.87 7.90 0.30
N HIS A 123 -1.87 8.74 0.32
CA HIS A 123 -1.79 10.11 0.80
C HIS A 123 -2.28 10.29 2.24
N GLY A 124 -2.65 9.17 2.88
CA GLY A 124 -3.33 9.17 4.17
C GLY A 124 -4.84 9.45 4.03
N ASP A 125 -5.56 9.34 5.16
CA ASP A 125 -7.01 9.54 5.24
C ASP A 125 -7.78 8.76 4.15
N GLU A 126 -7.32 7.52 3.87
CA GLU A 126 -7.88 6.56 2.90
C GLU A 126 -7.90 7.06 1.45
N LEU A 127 -7.03 8.00 1.12
CA LEU A 127 -6.89 8.58 -0.21
C LEU A 127 -5.71 7.98 -0.94
N ILE A 128 -5.96 7.43 -2.13
CA ILE A 128 -4.96 6.74 -2.97
C ILE A 128 -4.97 7.32 -4.36
N SER A 129 -3.78 7.52 -4.94
CA SER A 129 -3.63 7.85 -6.35
C SER A 129 -2.87 6.74 -7.10
N VAL A 130 -3.26 6.51 -8.35
CA VAL A 130 -2.68 5.48 -9.22
C VAL A 130 -2.24 6.11 -10.54
N TYR A 131 -1.03 5.77 -10.95
CA TYR A 131 -0.41 6.27 -12.19
C TYR A 131 0.06 5.07 -13.01
N LYS A 132 -0.40 4.96 -14.27
CA LYS A 132 -0.08 3.83 -15.16
C LYS A 132 0.55 4.28 -16.47
N HIS A 133 1.02 3.32 -17.24
CA HIS A 133 1.61 3.46 -18.59
C HIS A 133 2.92 4.26 -18.62
N SER A 134 3.61 4.39 -17.49
CA SER A 134 4.91 5.06 -17.41
C SER A 134 6.01 4.26 -18.13
N SER A 135 7.04 4.92 -18.64
CA SER A 135 8.22 4.26 -19.21
C SER A 135 9.22 3.80 -18.14
N SER A 136 9.24 4.50 -17.01
CA SER A 136 10.08 4.16 -15.85
C SER A 136 9.56 4.81 -14.59
N LEU A 137 9.96 4.25 -13.45
CA LEU A 137 9.66 4.79 -12.13
C LEU A 137 10.93 5.38 -11.52
N THR A 138 10.79 6.50 -10.79
CA THR A 138 11.89 7.14 -10.07
C THR A 138 11.83 6.88 -8.57
N LYS A 139 10.79 6.17 -8.12
CA LYS A 139 10.52 5.81 -6.74
C LYS A 139 10.27 4.32 -6.62
N SER A 140 10.57 3.80 -5.44
CA SER A 140 10.35 2.40 -5.05
C SER A 140 9.25 2.28 -4.02
N GLN A 141 8.70 1.07 -3.87
CA GLN A 141 7.74 0.76 -2.82
C GLN A 141 8.33 1.09 -1.44
N GLY A 142 7.55 1.78 -0.62
CA GLY A 142 7.94 2.21 0.72
C GLY A 142 8.52 3.63 0.79
N ASP A 143 8.92 4.22 -0.33
CA ASP A 143 9.45 5.58 -0.36
C ASP A 143 8.38 6.61 0.03
N PHE A 144 8.81 7.67 0.68
CA PHE A 144 8.00 8.88 0.88
C PHE A 144 8.19 9.84 -0.29
N VAL A 145 7.10 10.47 -0.70
CA VAL A 145 7.08 11.47 -1.77
C VAL A 145 6.43 12.75 -1.30
N LYS A 146 6.90 13.86 -1.84
CA LYS A 146 6.29 15.17 -1.64
C LYS A 146 5.38 15.52 -2.83
N ALA A 147 4.36 16.33 -2.57
CA ALA A 147 3.54 16.91 -3.61
C ALA A 147 4.42 17.56 -4.69
N ARG A 148 4.10 17.30 -5.95
CA ARG A 148 4.84 17.78 -7.13
C ARG A 148 6.24 17.17 -7.33
N GLU A 149 6.64 16.22 -6.50
CA GLU A 149 7.88 15.46 -6.71
C GLU A 149 7.73 14.51 -7.91
N VAL A 150 8.79 14.36 -8.72
CA VAL A 150 8.77 13.45 -9.86
C VAL A 150 8.82 12.01 -9.36
N ILE A 151 7.82 11.22 -9.74
CA ILE A 151 7.64 9.82 -9.31
C ILE A 151 7.80 8.81 -10.45
N ALA A 152 7.60 9.28 -11.68
CA ALA A 152 7.70 8.45 -12.88
C ALA A 152 8.01 9.31 -14.11
N ILE A 153 8.35 8.63 -15.20
CA ILE A 153 8.49 9.23 -16.52
C ILE A 153 7.42 8.64 -17.43
N SER A 154 6.70 9.49 -18.14
CA SER A 154 5.62 9.07 -19.04
C SER A 154 6.12 8.17 -20.16
N GLY A 155 5.23 7.29 -20.61
CA GLY A 155 5.49 6.35 -21.68
C GLY A 155 4.22 5.94 -22.41
N ALA A 156 4.27 4.74 -22.94
CA ALA A 156 3.14 4.02 -23.55
C ALA A 156 3.29 2.53 -23.24
N SER A 157 3.69 2.20 -22.02
CA SER A 157 3.96 0.82 -21.62
C SER A 157 2.69 0.08 -21.19
N GLY A 158 2.71 -1.26 -21.32
CA GLY A 158 1.58 -2.14 -21.01
C GLY A 158 0.68 -2.40 -22.22
N GLU A 159 0.05 -3.59 -22.23
CA GLU A 159 -0.77 -4.06 -23.36
C GLU A 159 -2.05 -3.24 -23.57
N LEU A 160 -2.57 -2.63 -22.50
CA LEU A 160 -3.77 -1.81 -22.55
C LEU A 160 -3.50 -0.36 -22.95
N SER A 161 -2.24 0.03 -23.14
CA SER A 161 -1.89 1.38 -23.58
C SER A 161 -2.12 1.54 -25.08
N THR A 162 -2.93 2.52 -25.47
CA THR A 162 -3.20 2.84 -26.88
C THR A 162 -2.25 3.88 -27.47
N GLY A 163 -1.34 4.43 -26.68
CA GLY A 163 -0.37 5.45 -27.09
C GLY A 163 0.19 6.24 -25.91
N PRO A 164 0.97 7.28 -26.15
CA PRO A 164 1.57 8.07 -25.07
C PRO A 164 0.51 8.86 -24.28
N HIS A 165 0.20 8.40 -23.08
CA HIS A 165 -0.69 9.06 -22.14
C HIS A 165 -0.37 8.66 -20.70
N LEU A 166 -0.87 9.43 -19.75
CA LEU A 166 -0.96 9.05 -18.33
C LEU A 166 -2.39 8.61 -18.03
N HIS A 167 -2.57 7.39 -17.57
CA HIS A 167 -3.80 6.93 -16.95
C HIS A 167 -3.73 7.23 -15.46
N PHE A 168 -4.59 8.13 -14.99
CA PHE A 168 -4.58 8.63 -13.62
C PHE A 168 -5.89 8.33 -12.90
N GLU A 169 -5.80 7.62 -11.77
CA GLU A 169 -6.94 7.32 -10.91
C GLU A 169 -6.78 7.96 -9.54
N LEU A 170 -7.92 8.33 -8.94
CA LEU A 170 -8.02 8.80 -7.57
C LEU A 170 -9.09 8.00 -6.84
N TRP A 171 -8.77 7.50 -5.65
CA TRP A 171 -9.64 6.65 -4.85
C TRP A 171 -9.73 7.16 -3.43
N SER A 172 -10.93 7.18 -2.85
CA SER A 172 -11.14 7.47 -1.43
C SER A 172 -12.04 6.40 -0.81
N ASN A 173 -11.61 5.82 0.31
CA ASN A 173 -12.35 4.75 0.99
C ASN A 173 -12.71 3.57 0.06
N GLY A 174 -11.84 3.24 -0.90
CA GLY A 174 -12.10 2.20 -1.90
C GLY A 174 -13.12 2.57 -2.98
N ILE A 175 -13.56 3.83 -3.05
CA ILE A 175 -14.48 4.35 -4.05
C ILE A 175 -13.69 5.23 -5.03
N PRO A 176 -13.81 5.00 -6.36
CA PRO A 176 -13.17 5.83 -7.35
C PRO A 176 -13.77 7.21 -7.40
N LEU A 177 -12.94 8.23 -7.41
CA LEU A 177 -13.30 9.63 -7.53
C LEU A 177 -13.00 10.16 -8.93
N ASN A 178 -13.81 11.10 -9.39
CA ASN A 178 -13.49 11.83 -10.62
C ASN A 178 -12.35 12.83 -10.37
N PRO A 179 -11.15 12.64 -10.96
CA PRO A 179 -10.01 13.52 -10.69
C PRO A 179 -10.12 14.93 -11.26
N THR A 180 -11.19 15.21 -12.00
CA THR A 180 -11.41 16.53 -12.66
C THR A 180 -12.42 17.42 -11.93
N ASN A 181 -12.98 16.95 -10.81
CA ASN A 181 -13.94 17.73 -10.01
C ASN A 181 -13.24 18.56 -8.95
#